data_3ed3c8fcbacd704b009d95a80a76fb11
#
_entry.id   3ed3c8fcbacd704b009d95a80a76fb11
#
_cell.length_a   1.000
_cell.length_b   1.000
_cell.length_c   1.000
_cell.angle_alpha   90.00
_cell.angle_beta   90.00
_cell.angle_gamma   90.00
#
_symmetry.space_group_name_H-M   'P 1'
#
loop_
_entity.id
_entity.type
_entity.pdbx_description
1 polymer ?
#
loop_
_entity_poly.entity_id
_entity_poly.type
_entity_poly.pdbx_seq_one_letter_code
_entity_poly.pdbx_strand_id
1 'polypeptide(L)'
;MKLKLVLTVLFVFCFSWPALAASGDYVGSEQCFACHSEQYNTWQASGHPWKLRKAEKARYAKLPLPPGYSWDDISYVIGGANKKARYIDKQGYIITSAKDGSEAKTQYNLEDGSWSFYYQGEKKPYKCGPCHMTAYSPEGNQDNLEGMIGTWAEDGISCEECHGPGMEHLRNPSKETIKIDRTADACGKCHQRGGIGPEPPAKGGFIQHHEQINELKVGVHKDLNCIDCHNPHERAILVKNTCVECHDDIASSYANTIHGKQGTDCIECHMPKAGKSAISVASYTGDVRTHIFKINTDADADMFMEVKDGDKVSTFAKGFVTAEYACLSCHGSRDKVWASKNAQGYHK
;
A
#
# COMPACT_ATOMS: atom_id res chain seq x y z
N MET A 1 -5.05 -75.69 35.37
CA MET A 1 -5.06 -74.23 35.74
C MET A 1 -4.62 -73.44 34.53
N LYS A 2 -5.54 -72.79 33.81
CA LYS A 2 -5.25 -72.03 32.59
C LYS A 2 -5.24 -70.54 32.98
N LEU A 3 -4.04 -69.93 32.92
CA LEU A 3 -3.83 -68.49 33.19
C LEU A 3 -4.28 -67.69 31.98
N LYS A 4 -5.33 -66.87 32.11
CA LYS A 4 -5.77 -65.92 31.07
C LYS A 4 -4.98 -64.63 31.22
N LEU A 5 -4.15 -64.38 30.22
CA LEU A 5 -3.43 -63.12 30.07
C LEU A 5 -4.42 -62.03 29.53
N VAL A 6 -4.75 -61.04 30.32
CA VAL A 6 -5.55 -59.90 29.92
C VAL A 6 -4.59 -58.82 29.39
N LEU A 7 -4.59 -58.59 28.06
CA LEU A 7 -3.80 -57.57 27.41
C LEU A 7 -4.61 -56.24 27.50
N THR A 8 -4.20 -55.33 28.37
CA THR A 8 -4.78 -53.98 28.44
C THR A 8 -4.10 -53.14 27.38
N VAL A 9 -4.84 -52.81 26.31
CA VAL A 9 -4.38 -51.89 25.26
C VAL A 9 -4.64 -50.47 25.77
N LEU A 10 -3.57 -49.75 26.11
CA LEU A 10 -3.62 -48.32 26.42
C LEU A 10 -3.74 -47.58 25.09
N PHE A 11 -4.92 -47.03 24.80
CA PHE A 11 -5.09 -46.04 23.74
C PHE A 11 -4.51 -44.70 24.20
N VAL A 12 -3.32 -44.38 23.75
CA VAL A 12 -2.76 -43.02 23.88
C VAL A 12 -3.46 -42.16 22.83
N PHE A 13 -4.46 -41.39 23.26
CA PHE A 13 -5.01 -40.30 22.47
C PHE A 13 -3.95 -39.20 22.38
N CYS A 14 -3.18 -39.18 21.31
CA CYS A 14 -2.45 -37.98 20.92
C CYS A 14 -3.48 -36.91 20.54
N PHE A 15 -3.85 -36.07 21.47
CA PHE A 15 -4.46 -34.78 21.16
C PHE A 15 -3.38 -33.95 20.45
N SER A 16 -3.40 -33.96 19.11
CA SER A 16 -2.78 -32.90 18.33
C SER A 16 -3.58 -31.63 18.63
N TRP A 17 -3.11 -30.84 19.58
CA TRP A 17 -3.52 -29.45 19.65
C TRP A 17 -3.16 -28.81 18.31
N PRO A 18 -4.14 -28.16 17.60
CA PRO A 18 -3.75 -27.29 16.53
C PRO A 18 -2.81 -26.26 17.17
N ALA A 19 -1.64 -26.10 16.56
CA ALA A 19 -0.76 -24.98 16.89
C ALA A 19 -1.57 -23.72 16.58
N LEU A 20 -2.26 -23.15 17.57
CA LEU A 20 -2.65 -21.76 17.54
C LEU A 20 -1.33 -21.01 17.36
N ALA A 21 -1.12 -20.50 16.13
CA ALA A 21 -0.07 -19.53 15.88
C ALA A 21 -0.15 -18.49 17.00
N ALA A 22 1.00 -18.14 17.56
CA ALA A 22 1.18 -17.37 18.77
C ALA A 22 0.48 -15.98 18.73
N SER A 23 -0.84 -15.96 18.84
CA SER A 23 -1.61 -14.73 19.08
C SER A 23 -1.36 -14.18 20.49
N GLY A 24 -0.75 -14.94 21.36
CA GLY A 24 -0.49 -14.58 22.76
C GLY A 24 0.59 -13.52 22.96
N ASP A 25 1.44 -13.26 21.97
CA ASP A 25 2.54 -12.30 22.08
C ASP A 25 2.21 -10.93 21.48
N TYR A 26 1.15 -10.83 20.69
CA TYR A 26 0.62 -9.57 20.13
C TYR A 26 -0.38 -8.94 21.09
N VAL A 27 -0.17 -7.67 21.40
CA VAL A 27 -0.91 -6.95 22.45
C VAL A 27 -1.93 -5.96 21.90
N GLY A 28 -1.82 -5.62 20.62
CA GLY A 28 -2.63 -4.62 19.94
C GLY A 28 -2.13 -3.19 20.16
N SER A 29 -2.32 -2.36 19.13
CA SER A 29 -1.79 -0.98 19.08
C SER A 29 -2.32 -0.09 20.21
N GLU A 30 -3.51 -0.36 20.75
CA GLU A 30 -4.08 0.41 21.87
C GLU A 30 -3.20 0.33 23.14
N GLN A 31 -2.48 -0.77 23.37
CA GLN A 31 -1.57 -0.90 24.51
C GLN A 31 -0.34 0.01 24.37
N CYS A 32 0.08 0.30 23.14
CA CYS A 32 1.21 1.18 22.85
C CYS A 32 0.90 2.65 23.18
N PHE A 33 -0.38 3.04 23.09
CA PHE A 33 -0.85 4.42 23.33
C PHE A 33 -0.44 4.95 24.70
N ALA A 34 -0.44 4.12 25.73
CA ALA A 34 -0.17 4.55 27.10
C ALA A 34 1.19 5.22 27.28
N CYS A 35 2.22 4.78 26.49
CA CYS A 35 3.58 5.33 26.52
C CYS A 35 3.97 6.08 25.25
N HIS A 36 3.36 5.77 24.09
CA HIS A 36 3.69 6.27 22.77
C HIS A 36 2.53 7.03 22.12
N SER A 37 1.88 7.93 22.89
CA SER A 37 0.66 8.62 22.45
C SER A 37 0.87 9.51 21.21
N GLU A 38 2.04 10.11 21.06
CA GLU A 38 2.36 10.93 19.88
C GLU A 38 2.44 10.05 18.61
N GLN A 39 3.23 8.97 18.64
CA GLN A 39 3.39 8.04 17.53
C GLN A 39 2.06 7.35 17.19
N TYR A 40 1.29 7.00 18.21
CA TYR A 40 -0.04 6.42 18.01
C TYR A 40 -1.00 7.37 17.29
N ASN A 41 -1.07 8.64 17.72
CA ASN A 41 -1.97 9.64 17.13
C ASN A 41 -1.59 9.96 15.68
N THR A 42 -0.30 10.10 15.37
CA THR A 42 0.17 10.34 14.01
C THR A 42 -0.04 9.11 13.11
N TRP A 43 0.18 7.90 13.63
CA TRP A 43 -0.11 6.65 12.94
C TRP A 43 -1.62 6.50 12.65
N GLN A 44 -2.50 6.82 13.60
CA GLN A 44 -3.95 6.82 13.39
C GLN A 44 -4.39 7.76 12.26
N ALA A 45 -3.69 8.88 12.07
CA ALA A 45 -3.92 9.81 10.97
C ALA A 45 -3.31 9.34 9.64
N SER A 46 -2.48 8.28 9.65
CA SER A 46 -1.85 7.71 8.45
C SER A 46 -2.81 6.81 7.65
N GLY A 47 -2.33 6.18 6.60
CA GLY A 47 -3.12 5.21 5.82
C GLY A 47 -2.99 3.75 6.31
N HIS A 48 -2.06 3.47 7.21
CA HIS A 48 -1.73 2.12 7.65
C HIS A 48 -2.87 1.43 8.41
N PRO A 49 -3.49 2.03 9.45
CA PRO A 49 -4.58 1.40 10.20
C PRO A 49 -5.85 1.20 9.36
N TRP A 50 -5.97 1.91 8.24
CA TRP A 50 -7.20 1.94 7.43
C TRP A 50 -7.18 0.97 6.24
N LYS A 51 -6.29 -0.04 6.24
CA LYS A 51 -6.23 -1.02 5.15
C LYS A 51 -7.43 -1.95 5.14
N LEU A 52 -7.90 -2.36 6.32
CA LEU A 52 -9.15 -3.09 6.54
C LEU A 52 -9.80 -2.61 7.83
N ARG A 53 -11.11 -2.52 7.86
CA ARG A 53 -11.87 -2.14 9.06
C ARG A 53 -13.17 -2.92 9.13
N LYS A 54 -13.56 -3.36 10.33
CA LYS A 54 -14.91 -3.88 10.57
C LYS A 54 -15.97 -2.81 10.25
N ALA A 55 -17.13 -3.25 9.74
CA ALA A 55 -18.21 -2.35 9.31
C ALA A 55 -18.68 -1.41 10.43
N GLU A 56 -18.71 -1.89 11.69
CA GLU A 56 -19.09 -1.07 12.84
C GLU A 56 -18.20 0.15 13.07
N LYS A 57 -16.89 0.05 12.71
CA LYS A 57 -15.95 1.20 12.73
C LYS A 57 -16.02 2.00 11.42
N ALA A 58 -16.14 1.32 10.28
CA ALA A 58 -16.08 1.95 8.96
C ALA A 58 -17.30 2.82 8.64
N ARG A 59 -18.48 2.53 9.21
CA ARG A 59 -19.73 3.27 8.98
C ARG A 59 -19.64 4.76 9.35
N TYR A 60 -18.77 5.12 10.28
CA TYR A 60 -18.56 6.53 10.68
C TYR A 60 -17.75 7.34 9.66
N ALA A 61 -17.10 6.70 8.69
CA ALA A 61 -16.36 7.37 7.63
C ALA A 61 -17.26 7.96 6.52
N LYS A 62 -18.60 7.80 6.62
CA LYS A 62 -19.61 8.31 5.68
C LYS A 62 -19.35 7.90 4.23
N LEU A 63 -18.80 6.70 4.01
CA LEU A 63 -18.56 6.15 2.68
C LEU A 63 -19.91 5.76 2.04
N PRO A 64 -20.13 6.05 0.74
CA PRO A 64 -21.31 5.54 0.03
C PRO A 64 -21.21 4.03 -0.13
N LEU A 65 -22.32 3.33 -0.13
CA LEU A 65 -22.38 1.87 -0.26
C LEU A 65 -22.67 1.45 -1.70
N PRO A 66 -22.28 0.22 -2.09
CA PRO A 66 -22.65 -0.33 -3.39
C PRO A 66 -24.18 -0.46 -3.54
N PRO A 67 -24.72 -0.50 -4.78
CA PRO A 67 -26.14 -0.51 -5.03
C PRO A 67 -26.88 -1.63 -4.31
N GLY A 68 -27.94 -1.25 -3.58
CA GLY A 68 -28.83 -2.16 -2.84
C GLY A 68 -28.29 -2.66 -1.49
N TYR A 69 -27.04 -2.36 -1.12
CA TYR A 69 -26.45 -2.76 0.17
C TYR A 69 -26.72 -1.72 1.25
N SER A 70 -26.84 -2.21 2.47
CA SER A 70 -26.86 -1.44 3.72
C SER A 70 -25.63 -1.79 4.57
N TRP A 71 -25.35 -1.02 5.63
CA TRP A 71 -24.28 -1.35 6.58
C TRP A 71 -24.49 -2.70 7.28
N ASP A 72 -25.71 -3.17 7.37
CA ASP A 72 -26.02 -4.47 7.97
C ASP A 72 -25.62 -5.65 7.07
N ASP A 73 -25.38 -5.41 5.80
CA ASP A 73 -24.93 -6.41 4.82
C ASP A 73 -23.39 -6.49 4.75
N ILE A 74 -22.68 -5.52 5.34
CA ILE A 74 -21.22 -5.39 5.27
C ILE A 74 -20.57 -5.97 6.53
N SER A 75 -19.54 -6.80 6.36
CA SER A 75 -18.68 -7.24 7.45
C SER A 75 -17.44 -6.36 7.60
N TYR A 76 -16.80 -6.03 6.47
CA TYR A 76 -15.58 -5.24 6.43
C TYR A 76 -15.56 -4.23 5.28
N VAL A 77 -14.72 -3.19 5.44
CA VAL A 77 -14.38 -2.24 4.37
C VAL A 77 -12.87 -2.27 4.14
N ILE A 78 -12.46 -2.49 2.90
CA ILE A 78 -11.07 -2.43 2.45
C ILE A 78 -10.74 -0.97 2.10
N GLY A 79 -9.77 -0.37 2.78
CA GLY A 79 -9.36 1.01 2.52
C GLY A 79 -10.39 2.04 2.99
N GLY A 80 -10.78 2.94 2.10
CA GLY A 80 -11.77 3.99 2.37
C GLY A 80 -11.23 5.19 3.15
N ALA A 81 -9.90 5.37 3.18
CA ALA A 81 -9.27 6.54 3.80
C ALA A 81 -8.58 7.47 2.78
N ASN A 82 -7.95 6.93 1.72
CA ASN A 82 -7.13 7.73 0.83
C ASN A 82 -7.49 7.57 -0.66
N LYS A 83 -7.51 6.35 -1.22
CA LYS A 83 -7.60 6.14 -2.67
C LYS A 83 -8.92 5.51 -3.10
N LYS A 84 -9.33 4.43 -2.47
CA LYS A 84 -10.51 3.66 -2.83
C LYS A 84 -11.09 2.92 -1.64
N ALA A 85 -12.39 2.61 -1.71
CA ALA A 85 -13.08 1.72 -0.80
C ALA A 85 -13.66 0.53 -1.57
N ARG A 86 -13.59 -0.65 -0.98
CA ARG A 86 -14.32 -1.85 -1.38
C ARG A 86 -14.96 -2.47 -0.15
N TYR A 87 -15.99 -3.25 -0.36
CA TYR A 87 -16.82 -3.76 0.71
C TYR A 87 -16.80 -5.28 0.71
N ILE A 88 -16.89 -5.87 1.88
CA ILE A 88 -16.93 -7.31 2.10
C ILE A 88 -18.28 -7.66 2.72
N ASP A 89 -18.93 -8.66 2.18
CA ASP A 89 -20.24 -9.14 2.66
C ASP A 89 -20.15 -9.95 3.97
N LYS A 90 -21.27 -10.44 4.45
CA LYS A 90 -21.35 -11.24 5.70
C LYS A 90 -20.75 -12.64 5.58
N GLN A 91 -20.44 -13.12 4.39
CA GLN A 91 -19.73 -14.37 4.14
C GLN A 91 -18.21 -14.15 3.97
N GLY A 92 -17.74 -12.90 3.97
CA GLY A 92 -16.32 -12.55 3.82
C GLY A 92 -15.87 -12.36 2.37
N TYR A 93 -16.78 -12.32 1.40
CA TYR A 93 -16.44 -12.10 0.00
C TYR A 93 -16.49 -10.62 -0.35
N ILE A 94 -15.57 -10.18 -1.22
CA ILE A 94 -15.60 -8.82 -1.75
C ILE A 94 -16.81 -8.66 -2.64
N ILE A 95 -17.59 -7.61 -2.41
CA ILE A 95 -18.79 -7.29 -3.19
C ILE A 95 -18.37 -6.84 -4.58
N THR A 96 -18.86 -7.56 -5.60
CA THR A 96 -18.52 -7.38 -7.02
C THR A 96 -19.74 -7.09 -7.90
N SER A 97 -20.95 -7.15 -7.34
CA SER A 97 -22.24 -6.91 -8.02
C SER A 97 -23.17 -6.11 -7.12
N ALA A 98 -24.28 -5.62 -7.64
CA ALA A 98 -25.39 -5.13 -6.83
C ALA A 98 -25.95 -6.26 -5.94
N LYS A 99 -26.72 -5.91 -4.91
CA LYS A 99 -27.26 -6.88 -3.95
C LYS A 99 -28.24 -7.89 -4.59
N ASP A 100 -28.93 -7.49 -5.64
CA ASP A 100 -29.82 -8.36 -6.42
C ASP A 100 -29.08 -9.23 -7.46
N GLY A 101 -27.73 -9.15 -7.49
CA GLY A 101 -26.89 -9.88 -8.43
C GLY A 101 -26.71 -9.19 -9.78
N SER A 102 -27.37 -8.08 -10.05
CA SER A 102 -27.20 -7.33 -11.29
C SER A 102 -25.81 -6.68 -11.39
N GLU A 103 -25.41 -6.34 -12.61
CA GLU A 103 -24.15 -5.67 -12.88
C GLU A 103 -24.08 -4.31 -12.18
N ALA A 104 -23.02 -4.05 -11.42
CA ALA A 104 -22.82 -2.79 -10.73
C ALA A 104 -21.36 -2.46 -10.51
N LYS A 105 -21.04 -1.17 -10.52
CA LYS A 105 -19.74 -0.65 -10.07
C LYS A 105 -19.72 -0.67 -8.55
N THR A 106 -18.74 -1.38 -7.96
CA THR A 106 -18.68 -1.66 -6.51
C THR A 106 -17.42 -1.17 -5.83
N GLN A 107 -16.45 -0.61 -6.58
CA GLN A 107 -15.31 0.10 -6.02
C GLN A 107 -15.57 1.61 -6.04
N TYR A 108 -15.57 2.23 -4.87
CA TYR A 108 -15.65 3.68 -4.75
C TYR A 108 -14.25 4.31 -4.80
N ASN A 109 -14.04 5.31 -5.64
CA ASN A 109 -12.79 6.03 -5.84
C ASN A 109 -12.86 7.37 -5.11
N LEU A 110 -12.02 7.57 -4.09
CA LEU A 110 -12.09 8.75 -3.22
C LEU A 110 -11.52 10.01 -3.88
N GLU A 111 -10.66 9.87 -4.90
CA GLU A 111 -10.03 11.01 -5.58
C GLU A 111 -11.07 11.90 -6.30
N ASP A 112 -12.06 11.30 -6.93
CA ASP A 112 -13.08 11.97 -7.75
C ASP A 112 -14.53 11.63 -7.40
N GLY A 113 -14.74 10.78 -6.40
CA GLY A 113 -16.08 10.33 -5.99
C GLY A 113 -16.73 9.36 -6.98
N SER A 114 -16.02 8.86 -7.98
CA SER A 114 -16.58 7.95 -8.97
C SER A 114 -16.64 6.50 -8.49
N TRP A 115 -17.45 5.71 -9.19
CA TRP A 115 -17.51 4.27 -9.01
C TRP A 115 -16.91 3.55 -10.21
N SER A 116 -16.18 2.46 -9.97
CA SER A 116 -15.60 1.59 -11.00
C SER A 116 -15.94 0.12 -10.75
N PHE A 117 -15.88 -0.68 -11.82
CA PHE A 117 -16.01 -2.13 -11.72
C PHE A 117 -14.81 -2.75 -11.00
N TYR A 118 -15.09 -3.78 -10.23
CA TYR A 118 -14.06 -4.61 -9.60
C TYR A 118 -14.48 -6.07 -9.68
N TYR A 119 -13.83 -6.86 -10.53
CA TYR A 119 -14.09 -8.29 -10.74
C TYR A 119 -15.59 -8.62 -10.86
N GLN A 120 -16.27 -7.88 -11.73
CA GLN A 120 -17.73 -7.92 -11.90
C GLN A 120 -18.29 -9.35 -11.93
N GLY A 121 -19.20 -9.65 -10.99
CA GLY A 121 -19.90 -10.94 -10.89
C GLY A 121 -19.08 -12.11 -10.35
N GLU A 122 -17.80 -11.92 -10.03
CA GLU A 122 -16.96 -12.99 -9.47
C GLU A 122 -17.22 -13.18 -7.95
N LYS A 123 -17.26 -14.41 -7.49
CA LYS A 123 -17.15 -14.75 -6.04
C LYS A 123 -15.70 -14.53 -5.59
N LYS A 124 -15.40 -13.33 -5.11
CA LYS A 124 -14.02 -12.86 -4.85
C LYS A 124 -13.64 -12.93 -3.38
N PRO A 125 -12.81 -13.90 -2.93
CA PRO A 125 -12.35 -13.94 -1.55
C PRO A 125 -11.35 -12.82 -1.27
N TYR A 126 -11.29 -12.36 -0.01
CA TYR A 126 -10.27 -11.45 0.48
C TYR A 126 -8.96 -12.20 0.72
N LYS A 127 -7.93 -11.90 -0.08
CA LYS A 127 -6.59 -12.51 -0.02
C LYS A 127 -5.49 -11.47 0.14
N CYS A 128 -5.80 -10.31 0.71
CA CYS A 128 -4.86 -9.19 0.80
C CYS A 128 -4.16 -9.10 2.16
N GLY A 129 -4.42 -10.07 3.05
CA GLY A 129 -3.89 -10.13 4.41
C GLY A 129 -2.38 -9.94 4.53
N PRO A 130 -1.52 -10.59 3.70
CA PRO A 130 -0.07 -10.48 3.80
C PRO A 130 0.49 -9.04 3.80
N CYS A 131 -0.21 -8.08 3.18
CA CYS A 131 0.23 -6.69 3.10
C CYS A 131 -0.74 -5.71 3.77
N HIS A 132 -1.85 -6.19 4.29
CA HIS A 132 -2.90 -5.32 4.83
C HIS A 132 -3.22 -5.58 6.31
N MET A 133 -2.68 -6.65 6.89
CA MET A 133 -2.99 -7.09 8.25
C MET A 133 -1.73 -7.24 9.09
N THR A 134 -1.89 -7.10 10.39
CA THR A 134 -0.83 -7.28 11.38
C THR A 134 -0.77 -8.74 11.82
N ALA A 135 0.42 -9.33 11.77
CA ALA A 135 0.65 -10.74 12.14
C ALA A 135 -0.22 -11.71 11.33
N TYR A 136 -0.25 -11.54 10.00
CA TYR A 136 -1.02 -12.40 9.12
C TYR A 136 -0.49 -13.83 9.09
N SER A 137 -1.41 -14.81 9.22
CA SER A 137 -1.21 -16.23 8.92
C SER A 137 -2.09 -16.64 7.74
N PRO A 138 -1.58 -17.42 6.75
CA PRO A 138 -2.40 -17.90 5.64
C PRO A 138 -3.44 -18.95 6.04
N GLU A 139 -3.37 -19.46 7.26
CA GLU A 139 -4.23 -20.53 7.75
C GLU A 139 -5.55 -20.00 8.30
N GLY A 140 -6.63 -20.74 8.07
CA GLY A 140 -7.96 -20.44 8.59
C GLY A 140 -8.68 -19.31 7.86
N ASN A 141 -9.73 -18.82 8.51
CA ASN A 141 -10.61 -17.77 8.00
C ASN A 141 -10.90 -16.78 9.14
N GLN A 142 -10.55 -15.52 8.97
CA GLN A 142 -10.79 -14.48 9.98
C GLN A 142 -12.29 -14.37 10.32
N ASP A 143 -12.60 -14.28 11.59
CA ASP A 143 -13.97 -14.24 12.15
C ASP A 143 -14.87 -15.41 11.67
N ASN A 144 -14.28 -16.54 11.26
CA ASN A 144 -14.97 -17.69 10.66
C ASN A 144 -15.75 -17.36 9.39
N LEU A 145 -15.35 -16.31 8.65
CA LEU A 145 -15.97 -15.92 7.38
C LEU A 145 -15.26 -16.62 6.22
N GLU A 146 -15.97 -17.48 5.49
CA GLU A 146 -15.43 -18.33 4.41
C GLU A 146 -14.57 -17.57 3.38
N GLY A 147 -14.99 -16.35 3.01
CA GLY A 147 -14.29 -15.53 2.04
C GLY A 147 -13.09 -14.75 2.58
N MET A 148 -12.88 -14.71 3.91
CA MET A 148 -11.74 -14.05 4.55
C MET A 148 -10.60 -15.04 4.72
N ILE A 149 -9.66 -15.07 3.78
CA ILE A 149 -8.57 -16.06 3.75
C ILE A 149 -7.44 -15.65 4.70
N GLY A 150 -7.11 -16.58 5.61
CA GLY A 150 -6.10 -16.38 6.66
C GLY A 150 -6.67 -15.78 7.94
N THR A 151 -5.80 -15.65 8.94
CA THR A 151 -6.10 -15.04 10.25
C THR A 151 -5.04 -13.99 10.58
N TRP A 152 -5.33 -13.07 11.50
CA TRP A 152 -4.43 -11.99 11.91
C TRP A 152 -4.75 -11.49 13.31
N ALA A 153 -3.76 -10.84 13.93
CA ALA A 153 -3.91 -10.32 15.29
C ALA A 153 -4.67 -8.98 15.32
N GLU A 154 -4.43 -8.08 14.36
CA GLU A 154 -5.07 -6.77 14.32
C GLU A 154 -5.39 -6.36 12.88
N ASP A 155 -6.56 -5.73 12.67
CA ASP A 155 -7.00 -5.20 11.39
C ASP A 155 -6.13 -4.00 10.97
N GLY A 156 -5.68 -4.00 9.70
CA GLY A 156 -4.78 -2.97 9.22
C GLY A 156 -3.31 -3.23 9.57
N ILE A 157 -2.46 -2.27 9.26
CA ILE A 157 -1.03 -2.31 9.61
C ILE A 157 -0.85 -1.52 10.89
N SER A 158 -0.69 -2.24 11.99
CA SER A 158 -0.49 -1.69 13.33
C SER A 158 0.98 -1.56 13.71
N CYS A 159 1.23 -1.09 14.92
CA CYS A 159 2.58 -0.95 15.47
C CYS A 159 3.38 -2.26 15.36
N GLU A 160 2.75 -3.37 15.71
CA GLU A 160 3.39 -4.67 15.81
C GLU A 160 3.70 -5.33 14.45
N GLU A 161 3.14 -4.84 13.33
CA GLU A 161 3.56 -5.32 12.00
C GLU A 161 4.99 -4.89 11.66
N CYS A 162 5.39 -3.71 12.12
CA CYS A 162 6.73 -3.17 11.93
C CYS A 162 7.66 -3.51 13.10
N HIS A 163 7.14 -3.44 14.32
CA HIS A 163 7.91 -3.56 15.55
C HIS A 163 7.97 -4.98 16.14
N GLY A 164 7.19 -5.93 15.59
CA GLY A 164 7.05 -7.28 16.14
C GLY A 164 6.16 -7.33 17.38
N PRO A 165 5.96 -8.52 17.97
CA PRO A 165 5.10 -8.73 19.12
C PRO A 165 5.50 -7.89 20.32
N GLY A 166 4.55 -7.19 20.94
CA GLY A 166 4.79 -6.21 22.00
C GLY A 166 4.78 -6.75 23.43
N MET A 167 4.44 -8.02 23.67
CA MET A 167 4.24 -8.55 25.03
C MET A 167 5.49 -8.46 25.90
N GLU A 168 6.66 -8.80 25.36
CA GLU A 168 7.93 -8.71 26.12
C GLU A 168 8.28 -7.25 26.40
N HIS A 169 8.06 -6.36 25.42
CA HIS A 169 8.29 -4.92 25.58
C HIS A 169 7.38 -4.31 26.66
N LEU A 170 6.11 -4.73 26.75
CA LEU A 170 5.22 -4.28 27.83
C LEU A 170 5.69 -4.71 29.23
N ARG A 171 6.27 -5.93 29.34
CA ARG A 171 6.80 -6.45 30.60
C ARG A 171 8.12 -5.81 31.01
N ASN A 172 8.97 -5.52 30.03
CA ASN A 172 10.31 -4.99 30.23
C ASN A 172 10.62 -3.92 29.15
N PRO A 173 10.10 -2.69 29.31
CA PRO A 173 10.22 -1.64 28.30
C PRO A 173 11.69 -1.25 28.03
N SER A 174 12.22 -1.65 26.89
CA SER A 174 13.56 -1.28 26.41
C SER A 174 13.64 -1.38 24.90
N LYS A 175 14.70 -0.80 24.29
CA LYS A 175 14.92 -0.89 22.84
C LYS A 175 15.33 -2.30 22.38
N GLU A 176 15.81 -3.12 23.29
CA GLU A 176 16.24 -4.50 23.04
C GLU A 176 15.05 -5.47 23.00
N THR A 177 13.93 -5.10 23.62
CA THR A 177 12.72 -5.93 23.70
C THR A 177 11.68 -5.62 22.61
N ILE A 178 12.01 -4.73 21.67
CA ILE A 178 11.17 -4.38 20.53
C ILE A 178 12.01 -4.26 19.27
N LYS A 179 11.48 -4.67 18.12
CA LYS A 179 12.18 -4.57 16.85
C LYS A 179 12.18 -3.14 16.32
N ILE A 180 13.34 -2.66 15.87
CA ILE A 180 13.49 -1.39 15.14
C ILE A 180 14.29 -1.68 13.88
N ASP A 181 13.58 -1.81 12.75
CA ASP A 181 14.18 -2.02 11.44
C ASP A 181 14.01 -0.75 10.59
N ARG A 182 15.14 -0.15 10.22
CA ARG A 182 15.20 1.12 9.48
C ARG A 182 15.50 0.95 8.00
N THR A 183 15.65 -0.29 7.54
CA THR A 183 15.99 -0.59 6.15
C THR A 183 14.78 -0.41 5.22
N ALA A 184 15.05 -0.11 3.96
CA ALA A 184 14.01 -0.04 2.93
C ALA A 184 13.27 -1.38 2.77
N ASP A 185 13.94 -2.50 3.05
CA ASP A 185 13.38 -3.84 2.93
C ASP A 185 12.26 -4.11 3.94
N ALA A 186 12.31 -3.45 5.12
CA ALA A 186 11.21 -3.53 6.10
C ALA A 186 9.88 -3.03 5.50
N CYS A 187 9.93 -1.94 4.73
CA CYS A 187 8.78 -1.38 4.02
C CYS A 187 8.45 -2.19 2.74
N GLY A 188 9.49 -2.67 2.06
CA GLY A 188 9.44 -3.42 0.82
C GLY A 188 8.64 -4.72 0.91
N LYS A 189 8.46 -5.31 2.09
CA LYS A 189 7.59 -6.48 2.29
C LYS A 189 6.18 -6.26 1.74
N CYS A 190 5.65 -5.03 1.82
CA CYS A 190 4.31 -4.66 1.40
C CYS A 190 4.29 -3.65 0.25
N HIS A 191 5.31 -2.77 0.15
CA HIS A 191 5.39 -1.73 -0.87
C HIS A 191 6.02 -2.22 -2.18
N GLN A 192 5.60 -3.43 -2.59
CA GLN A 192 5.88 -4.11 -3.85
C GLN A 192 4.70 -5.04 -4.22
N ARG A 193 4.59 -5.48 -5.47
CA ARG A 193 3.52 -6.41 -5.89
C ARG A 193 4.00 -7.76 -6.41
N GLY A 194 5.14 -7.85 -6.99
CA GLY A 194 5.61 -9.06 -7.69
C GLY A 194 6.96 -9.59 -7.21
N GLY A 195 7.40 -9.21 -6.03
CA GLY A 195 8.78 -9.41 -5.59
C GLY A 195 9.66 -8.24 -6.04
N ILE A 196 10.81 -8.11 -5.42
CA ILE A 196 11.80 -7.10 -5.79
C ILE A 196 12.42 -7.55 -7.11
N GLY A 197 11.85 -7.08 -8.22
CA GLY A 197 12.41 -7.24 -9.55
C GLY A 197 13.33 -6.07 -9.90
N PRO A 198 14.06 -6.17 -11.03
CA PRO A 198 14.90 -5.06 -11.47
C PRO A 198 14.10 -3.81 -11.87
N GLU A 199 12.86 -3.98 -12.37
CA GLU A 199 12.04 -2.87 -12.83
C GLU A 199 10.60 -2.91 -12.28
N PRO A 200 9.98 -1.73 -12.01
CA PRO A 200 8.61 -1.65 -11.53
C PRO A 200 7.60 -2.10 -12.59
N PRO A 201 6.68 -3.03 -12.29
CA PRO A 201 5.61 -3.40 -13.21
C PRO A 201 4.73 -2.21 -13.58
N ALA A 202 4.32 -2.16 -14.85
CA ALA A 202 3.49 -1.11 -15.41
C ALA A 202 2.33 -1.68 -16.22
N LYS A 203 1.26 -0.90 -16.38
CA LYS A 203 0.11 -1.25 -17.22
C LYS A 203 -0.65 -0.01 -17.68
N GLY A 204 -0.97 0.03 -18.98
CA GLY A 204 -1.80 1.09 -19.54
C GLY A 204 -1.21 2.49 -19.35
N GLY A 205 0.11 2.63 -19.50
CA GLY A 205 0.81 3.89 -19.39
C GLY A 205 1.09 4.35 -17.96
N PHE A 206 0.92 3.48 -16.94
CA PHE A 206 1.17 3.85 -15.56
C PHE A 206 1.90 2.73 -14.81
N ILE A 207 2.78 3.11 -13.87
CA ILE A 207 3.37 2.19 -12.90
C ILE A 207 2.24 1.62 -12.04
N GLN A 208 2.29 0.34 -11.71
CA GLN A 208 1.33 -0.26 -10.80
C GLN A 208 1.56 0.28 -9.38
N HIS A 209 0.48 0.43 -8.61
CA HIS A 209 0.59 0.87 -7.21
C HIS A 209 1.27 -0.18 -6.34
N HIS A 210 1.90 0.24 -5.25
CA HIS A 210 2.71 -0.56 -4.32
C HIS A 210 4.05 -1.04 -4.92
N GLU A 211 4.67 -0.22 -5.76
CA GLU A 211 5.98 -0.51 -6.36
C GLU A 211 7.08 0.44 -5.84
N GLN A 212 6.85 1.13 -4.73
CA GLN A 212 7.74 2.19 -4.25
C GLN A 212 9.18 1.71 -4.03
N ILE A 213 9.37 0.47 -3.52
CA ILE A 213 10.72 -0.06 -3.36
C ILE A 213 11.38 -0.40 -4.70
N ASN A 214 10.62 -0.93 -5.67
CA ASN A 214 11.13 -1.22 -7.01
C ASN A 214 11.52 0.08 -7.72
N GLU A 215 10.64 1.11 -7.65
CA GLU A 215 10.91 2.43 -8.19
C GLU A 215 12.16 3.08 -7.60
N LEU A 216 12.33 3.00 -6.26
CA LEU A 216 13.53 3.50 -5.58
C LEU A 216 14.78 2.77 -6.05
N LYS A 217 14.75 1.44 -6.13
CA LYS A 217 15.90 0.59 -6.49
C LYS A 217 16.36 0.76 -7.94
N VAL A 218 15.47 1.10 -8.89
CA VAL A 218 15.87 1.43 -10.27
C VAL A 218 16.20 2.90 -10.45
N GLY A 219 15.83 3.75 -9.48
CA GLY A 219 16.04 5.20 -9.52
C GLY A 219 17.42 5.66 -9.06
N VAL A 220 17.60 6.98 -9.03
CA VAL A 220 18.86 7.63 -8.62
C VAL A 220 19.12 7.58 -7.12
N HIS A 221 18.11 7.32 -6.30
CA HIS A 221 18.17 7.22 -4.84
C HIS A 221 18.18 5.76 -4.33
N LYS A 222 18.66 4.81 -5.15
CA LYS A 222 18.61 3.36 -4.88
C LYS A 222 19.27 2.90 -3.57
N ASP A 223 20.17 3.69 -3.04
CA ASP A 223 20.94 3.40 -1.83
C ASP A 223 20.33 4.02 -0.56
N LEU A 224 19.26 4.82 -0.70
CA LEU A 224 18.54 5.41 0.43
C LEU A 224 17.51 4.44 1.03
N ASN A 225 17.18 4.67 2.29
CA ASN A 225 16.08 4.01 2.97
C ASN A 225 14.81 4.90 2.96
N CYS A 226 13.66 4.28 3.12
CA CYS A 226 12.39 5.02 3.12
C CYS A 226 12.34 6.09 4.22
N ILE A 227 12.93 5.79 5.37
CA ILE A 227 12.97 6.69 6.53
C ILE A 227 13.91 7.88 6.39
N ASP A 228 14.78 7.89 5.38
CA ASP A 228 15.62 9.05 5.09
C ASP A 228 14.77 10.23 4.57
N CYS A 229 13.55 9.92 4.08
CA CYS A 229 12.59 10.90 3.59
C CYS A 229 11.24 10.85 4.33
N HIS A 230 10.83 9.69 4.87
CA HIS A 230 9.52 9.49 5.48
C HIS A 230 9.61 9.23 6.99
N ASN A 231 8.72 9.87 7.75
CA ASN A 231 8.38 9.38 9.07
C ASN A 231 7.31 8.27 8.94
N PRO A 232 7.60 7.00 9.28
CA PRO A 232 6.68 5.88 9.08
C PRO A 232 5.40 5.97 9.92
N HIS A 233 5.38 6.81 10.95
CA HIS A 233 4.21 7.06 11.79
C HIS A 233 3.29 8.17 11.23
N GLU A 234 3.71 8.90 10.19
CA GLU A 234 2.95 10.02 9.62
C GLU A 234 2.37 9.70 8.25
N ARG A 235 1.50 10.58 7.78
CA ARG A 235 1.04 10.51 6.39
C ARG A 235 2.17 10.93 5.45
N ALA A 236 2.44 10.11 4.45
CA ALA A 236 3.47 10.36 3.44
C ALA A 236 3.36 11.74 2.74
N ILE A 237 2.15 12.31 2.64
CA ILE A 237 1.93 13.63 2.05
C ILE A 237 2.57 14.78 2.84
N LEU A 238 2.96 14.54 4.09
CA LEU A 238 3.58 15.55 4.95
C LEU A 238 5.08 15.70 4.72
N VAL A 239 5.69 14.83 3.89
CA VAL A 239 7.08 14.94 3.48
C VAL A 239 7.24 16.08 2.47
N LYS A 240 7.42 17.31 2.94
CA LYS A 240 7.48 18.46 2.04
C LYS A 240 8.88 19.04 1.81
N ASN A 241 9.80 18.94 2.74
CA ASN A 241 11.04 19.70 2.71
C ASN A 241 12.34 18.87 2.82
N THR A 242 12.27 17.54 2.87
CA THR A 242 13.44 16.68 3.03
C THR A 242 14.44 16.79 1.86
N CYS A 243 13.98 17.16 0.66
CA CYS A 243 14.84 17.29 -0.52
C CYS A 243 15.97 18.31 -0.30
N VAL A 244 15.67 19.45 0.31
CA VAL A 244 16.61 20.56 0.51
C VAL A 244 17.72 20.24 1.51
N GLU A 245 17.55 19.22 2.35
CA GLU A 245 18.57 18.80 3.32
C GLU A 245 19.81 18.22 2.63
N CYS A 246 19.63 17.66 1.42
CA CYS A 246 20.70 17.10 0.61
C CYS A 246 20.94 17.87 -0.71
N HIS A 247 19.96 18.65 -1.17
CA HIS A 247 19.96 19.37 -2.45
C HIS A 247 19.85 20.89 -2.26
N ASP A 248 20.55 21.48 -1.30
CA ASP A 248 20.50 22.90 -0.91
C ASP A 248 20.96 23.83 -2.04
N ASP A 249 21.99 23.47 -2.79
CA ASP A 249 22.50 24.23 -3.93
C ASP A 249 21.44 24.34 -5.04
N ILE A 250 20.78 23.20 -5.35
CA ILE A 250 19.71 23.14 -6.34
C ILE A 250 18.47 23.91 -5.85
N ALA A 251 18.12 23.80 -4.56
CA ALA A 251 17.02 24.52 -3.98
C ALA A 251 17.23 26.04 -4.07
N SER A 252 18.45 26.51 -3.82
CA SER A 252 18.83 27.91 -3.91
C SER A 252 18.72 28.46 -5.34
N SER A 253 19.14 27.71 -6.36
CA SER A 253 18.98 28.10 -7.76
C SER A 253 17.52 28.02 -8.21
N TYR A 254 16.79 26.96 -7.79
CA TYR A 254 15.39 26.75 -8.09
C TYR A 254 14.49 27.88 -7.59
N ALA A 255 14.76 28.43 -6.39
CA ALA A 255 13.98 29.53 -5.83
C ALA A 255 13.92 30.77 -6.76
N ASN A 256 14.88 30.93 -7.65
CA ASN A 256 14.91 32.04 -8.63
C ASN A 256 14.16 31.73 -9.94
N THR A 257 13.76 30.48 -10.16
CA THR A 257 12.98 30.09 -11.34
C THR A 257 11.52 30.57 -11.25
N ILE A 258 10.78 30.47 -12.35
CA ILE A 258 9.36 30.83 -12.38
C ILE A 258 8.54 29.92 -11.45
N HIS A 259 8.80 28.60 -11.45
CA HIS A 259 8.08 27.65 -10.59
C HIS A 259 8.46 27.81 -9.10
N GLY A 260 9.73 28.07 -8.79
CA GLY A 260 10.17 28.35 -7.42
C GLY A 260 9.50 29.60 -6.86
N LYS A 261 9.40 30.67 -7.63
CA LYS A 261 8.69 31.91 -7.26
C LYS A 261 7.19 31.72 -7.05
N GLN A 262 6.61 30.74 -7.72
CA GLN A 262 5.19 30.36 -7.58
C GLN A 262 4.95 29.33 -6.43
N GLY A 263 6.00 28.89 -5.77
CA GLY A 263 5.91 27.90 -4.67
C GLY A 263 5.60 26.48 -5.15
N THR A 264 5.97 26.12 -6.38
CA THR A 264 5.84 24.75 -6.86
C THR A 264 6.85 23.84 -6.15
N ASP A 265 6.41 22.76 -5.52
CA ASP A 265 7.28 21.83 -4.81
C ASP A 265 8.12 20.97 -5.77
N CYS A 266 9.33 20.57 -5.36
CA CYS A 266 10.22 19.68 -6.14
C CYS A 266 9.52 18.38 -6.57
N ILE A 267 8.66 17.84 -5.69
CA ILE A 267 7.92 16.60 -5.93
C ILE A 267 6.91 16.70 -7.09
N GLU A 268 6.48 17.89 -7.48
CA GLU A 268 5.54 18.04 -8.60
C GLU A 268 6.18 17.61 -9.92
N CYS A 269 7.48 17.86 -10.10
CA CYS A 269 8.24 17.45 -11.25
C CYS A 269 8.97 16.12 -11.06
N HIS A 270 9.64 15.92 -9.90
CA HIS A 270 10.50 14.77 -9.66
C HIS A 270 9.78 13.52 -9.14
N MET A 271 8.57 13.69 -8.59
CA MET A 271 7.68 12.61 -8.17
C MET A 271 6.29 12.79 -8.81
N PRO A 272 6.19 12.91 -10.14
CA PRO A 272 4.89 13.08 -10.78
C PRO A 272 3.97 11.90 -10.47
N LYS A 273 2.67 12.10 -10.62
CA LYS A 273 1.68 11.02 -10.43
C LYS A 273 1.72 10.00 -11.59
N ALA A 274 2.87 9.36 -11.81
CA ALA A 274 3.07 8.35 -12.86
C ALA A 274 2.59 6.94 -12.45
N GLY A 275 2.16 6.75 -11.22
CA GLY A 275 1.57 5.51 -10.72
C GLY A 275 0.04 5.55 -10.68
N LYS A 276 -0.60 4.37 -10.77
CA LYS A 276 -2.05 4.22 -10.75
C LYS A 276 -2.51 3.19 -9.73
N SER A 277 -3.35 3.62 -8.78
CA SER A 277 -4.01 2.76 -7.80
C SER A 277 -5.49 2.55 -8.11
N ALA A 278 -6.25 3.61 -8.26
CA ALA A 278 -7.68 3.58 -8.53
C ALA A 278 -7.98 4.05 -9.96
N ILE A 279 -7.57 5.26 -10.30
CA ILE A 279 -7.91 5.93 -11.57
C ILE A 279 -6.68 6.63 -12.18
N SER A 280 -6.75 6.91 -13.48
CA SER A 280 -5.97 7.95 -14.12
C SER A 280 -6.84 9.20 -14.25
N VAL A 281 -6.33 10.32 -13.75
CA VAL A 281 -7.07 11.59 -13.70
C VAL A 281 -7.04 12.28 -15.07
N ALA A 282 -5.91 12.15 -15.77
CA ALA A 282 -5.71 12.67 -17.12
C ALA A 282 -4.62 11.86 -17.84
N SER A 283 -4.33 12.18 -19.09
CA SER A 283 -3.12 11.70 -19.76
C SER A 283 -1.90 12.07 -18.93
N TYR A 284 -0.96 11.15 -18.75
CA TYR A 284 0.26 11.30 -17.94
C TYR A 284 0.01 11.60 -16.45
N THR A 285 -1.23 11.47 -15.95
CA THR A 285 -1.56 11.78 -14.57
C THR A 285 -2.40 10.65 -13.96
N GLY A 286 -1.78 9.82 -13.17
CA GLY A 286 -2.43 8.84 -12.31
C GLY A 286 -2.84 9.42 -10.95
N ASP A 287 -2.95 8.56 -9.94
CA ASP A 287 -3.33 8.95 -8.58
C ASP A 287 -2.25 8.64 -7.52
N VAL A 288 -1.08 8.13 -7.93
CA VAL A 288 0.05 7.78 -7.05
C VAL A 288 1.34 8.41 -7.58
N ARG A 289 2.10 9.07 -6.69
CA ARG A 289 3.43 9.60 -7.01
C ARG A 289 4.45 8.48 -7.17
N THR A 290 5.31 8.62 -8.17
CA THR A 290 6.45 7.71 -8.39
C THR A 290 7.63 8.04 -7.47
N HIS A 291 8.50 7.05 -7.22
CA HIS A 291 9.76 7.18 -6.48
C HIS A 291 11.01 7.02 -7.38
N ILE A 292 10.86 7.23 -8.69
CA ILE A 292 11.97 7.13 -9.65
C ILE A 292 12.86 8.40 -9.63
N PHE A 293 12.30 9.57 -9.42
CA PHE A 293 12.91 10.90 -9.29
C PHE A 293 13.62 11.45 -10.55
N LYS A 294 14.32 10.63 -11.33
CA LYS A 294 15.05 11.07 -12.52
C LYS A 294 14.10 11.42 -13.65
N ILE A 295 14.27 12.63 -14.21
CA ILE A 295 13.55 13.06 -15.42
C ILE A 295 14.47 12.87 -16.64
N ASN A 296 14.00 12.12 -17.65
CA ASN A 296 14.61 12.07 -18.96
C ASN A 296 13.97 13.15 -19.84
N THR A 297 14.79 14.09 -20.28
CA THR A 297 14.35 15.24 -21.08
C THR A 297 14.42 15.01 -22.58
N ASP A 298 14.78 13.82 -23.04
CA ASP A 298 14.72 13.47 -24.46
C ASP A 298 13.26 13.31 -24.89
N ALA A 299 12.85 14.02 -25.95
CA ALA A 299 11.48 13.98 -26.48
C ALA A 299 11.08 12.60 -27.03
N ASP A 300 12.05 11.79 -27.45
CA ASP A 300 11.81 10.46 -27.99
C ASP A 300 12.03 9.33 -26.95
N ALA A 301 12.30 9.69 -25.69
CA ALA A 301 12.40 8.73 -24.63
C ALA A 301 11.05 8.04 -24.36
N ASP A 302 11.08 6.73 -24.13
CA ASP A 302 9.95 5.95 -23.64
C ASP A 302 10.23 5.51 -22.21
N MET A 303 9.33 5.86 -21.30
CA MET A 303 9.40 5.49 -19.88
C MET A 303 9.20 3.99 -19.68
N PHE A 304 8.54 3.31 -20.59
CA PHE A 304 8.18 1.91 -20.45
C PHE A 304 8.97 1.01 -21.40
N MET A 305 9.05 -0.26 -21.05
CA MET A 305 9.60 -1.32 -21.89
C MET A 305 8.74 -2.58 -21.78
N GLU A 306 8.68 -3.34 -22.85
CA GLU A 306 8.05 -4.63 -22.90
C GLU A 306 9.09 -5.75 -22.74
N VAL A 307 8.79 -6.71 -21.88
CA VAL A 307 9.58 -7.93 -21.70
C VAL A 307 8.70 -9.12 -22.07
N LYS A 308 9.21 -9.96 -22.97
CA LYS A 308 8.54 -11.18 -23.43
C LYS A 308 9.12 -12.39 -22.67
N ASP A 309 8.20 -13.19 -22.12
CA ASP A 309 8.51 -14.48 -21.50
C ASP A 309 7.54 -15.53 -22.10
N GLY A 310 8.02 -16.26 -23.11
CA GLY A 310 7.18 -17.08 -23.96
C GLY A 310 6.13 -16.22 -24.69
N ASP A 311 4.86 -16.60 -24.57
CA ASP A 311 3.72 -15.85 -25.16
C ASP A 311 3.26 -14.68 -24.28
N LYS A 312 3.80 -14.55 -23.06
CA LYS A 312 3.42 -13.50 -22.13
C LYS A 312 4.26 -12.22 -22.38
N VAL A 313 3.57 -11.11 -22.64
CA VAL A 313 4.18 -9.78 -22.69
C VAL A 313 3.87 -9.05 -21.38
N SER A 314 4.89 -8.53 -20.73
CA SER A 314 4.78 -7.73 -19.51
C SER A 314 5.43 -6.37 -19.72
N THR A 315 4.79 -5.31 -19.22
CA THR A 315 5.31 -3.94 -19.30
C THR A 315 5.94 -3.54 -17.99
N PHE A 316 7.08 -2.88 -18.05
CA PHE A 316 7.82 -2.37 -16.90
C PHE A 316 8.21 -0.91 -17.11
N ALA A 317 8.36 -0.14 -16.02
CA ALA A 317 8.91 1.21 -16.07
C ALA A 317 10.43 1.14 -15.95
N LYS A 318 11.11 1.99 -16.73
CA LYS A 318 12.56 2.21 -16.66
C LYS A 318 12.92 3.12 -15.47
N GLY A 319 14.20 3.28 -15.16
CA GLY A 319 14.69 4.09 -14.04
C GLY A 319 14.61 5.62 -14.25
N PHE A 320 13.63 6.11 -15.01
CA PHE A 320 13.36 7.53 -15.24
C PHE A 320 11.89 7.77 -15.58
N VAL A 321 11.38 8.96 -15.31
CA VAL A 321 10.13 9.49 -15.86
C VAL A 321 10.43 10.38 -17.07
N THR A 322 9.50 10.44 -18.04
CA THR A 322 9.67 11.34 -19.19
C THR A 322 9.16 12.75 -18.88
N ALA A 323 9.56 13.71 -19.71
CA ALA A 323 9.13 15.10 -19.58
C ALA A 323 7.60 15.26 -19.68
N GLU A 324 6.88 14.34 -20.36
CA GLU A 324 5.41 14.37 -20.40
C GLU A 324 4.80 14.19 -19.00
N TYR A 325 5.27 13.21 -18.25
CA TYR A 325 4.77 12.97 -16.88
C TYR A 325 5.15 14.10 -15.91
N ALA A 326 6.35 14.67 -16.07
CA ALA A 326 6.82 15.74 -15.22
C ALA A 326 6.16 17.10 -15.49
N CYS A 327 5.79 17.39 -16.76
CA CYS A 327 5.36 18.72 -17.18
C CYS A 327 3.90 18.79 -17.62
N LEU A 328 3.41 17.80 -18.38
CA LEU A 328 2.11 17.92 -19.06
C LEU A 328 0.91 17.69 -18.14
N SER A 329 1.12 17.22 -16.91
CA SER A 329 0.08 17.20 -15.90
C SER A 329 -0.46 18.59 -15.56
N CYS A 330 0.41 19.61 -15.63
CA CYS A 330 0.05 21.03 -15.42
C CYS A 330 -0.03 21.81 -16.75
N HIS A 331 0.81 21.47 -17.71
CA HIS A 331 0.91 22.14 -19.03
C HIS A 331 0.18 21.34 -20.12
N GLY A 332 -1.04 20.88 -19.86
CA GLY A 332 -1.80 19.97 -20.73
C GLY A 332 -2.13 20.48 -22.14
N SER A 333 -1.99 21.79 -22.42
CA SER A 333 -2.11 22.36 -23.75
C SER A 333 -0.82 22.30 -24.58
N ARG A 334 0.27 21.78 -23.99
CA ARG A 334 1.59 21.66 -24.63
C ARG A 334 1.83 20.20 -25.07
N ASP A 335 2.87 20.01 -25.89
CA ASP A 335 3.29 18.69 -26.36
C ASP A 335 4.62 18.24 -25.74
N LYS A 336 5.03 17.02 -26.06
CA LYS A 336 6.27 16.42 -25.55
C LYS A 336 7.52 17.18 -26.00
N VAL A 337 7.51 17.78 -27.20
CA VAL A 337 8.65 18.53 -27.72
C VAL A 337 8.85 19.82 -26.91
N TRP A 338 7.75 20.50 -26.61
CA TRP A 338 7.77 21.66 -25.73
C TRP A 338 8.27 21.26 -24.32
N ALA A 339 7.76 20.17 -23.75
CA ALA A 339 8.16 19.69 -22.42
C ALA A 339 9.67 19.37 -22.37
N SER A 340 10.17 18.61 -23.34
CA SER A 340 11.59 18.27 -23.50
C SER A 340 12.47 19.52 -23.54
N LYS A 341 12.15 20.46 -24.43
CA LYS A 341 12.92 21.70 -24.59
C LYS A 341 12.98 22.56 -23.32
N ASN A 342 11.87 22.64 -22.57
CA ASN A 342 11.78 23.49 -21.38
C ASN A 342 12.30 22.81 -20.11
N ALA A 343 12.42 21.48 -20.10
CA ALA A 343 13.00 20.73 -18.98
C ALA A 343 14.54 20.72 -19.01
N GLN A 344 15.16 20.89 -20.19
CA GLN A 344 16.60 20.84 -20.32
C GLN A 344 17.27 22.00 -19.59
N GLY A 345 18.18 21.67 -18.66
CA GLY A 345 18.95 22.66 -17.92
C GLY A 345 18.13 23.54 -16.97
N TYR A 346 16.95 23.09 -16.57
CA TYR A 346 15.99 23.87 -15.79
C TYR A 346 16.55 24.40 -14.45
N HIS A 347 17.49 23.69 -13.82
CA HIS A 347 18.16 24.10 -12.57
C HIS A 347 19.49 24.84 -12.77
N LYS A 348 19.85 25.19 -14.01
CA LYS A 348 21.12 25.88 -14.34
C LYS A 348 20.93 27.39 -14.30
#